data_0bb8ee1e4ad751330acbb985732895b5
#
_entry.id   0bb8ee1e4ad751330acbb985732895b5
#
_cell.length_a   1.000
_cell.length_b   1.000
_cell.length_c   1.000
_cell.angle_alpha   90.00
_cell.angle_beta   90.00
_cell.angle_gamma   90.00
#
_symmetry.space_group_name_H-M   'P 1'
#
loop_
_entity.id
_entity.type
_entity.pdbx_description
1 polymer ?
#
loop_
_entity_poly.entity_id
_entity_poly.type
_entity_poly.pdbx_seq_one_letter_code
_entity_poly.pdbx_strand_id
1 'polypeptide(L)'
;RAEGWIRVMHVDIFVSMFIYTIATIAFYLLGAGILHGMGKVPAAKDMISVLSNIYTQTLGGWSLWIFYLGAIATLYGTIFAATAANSRVYADMFRLMGFFDHTDYAARVRYRRGFVLFLTIFPVCLFMLVQSPVKMVIAGGVVQALMLPVIGIGTLYLRHRQLPGEVRPSGWVTLSLWGATFVIVVLMGYYIALTLR
;
A
#
# COMPACT_ATOMS: atom_id res chain seq x y z
N ARG A 1 20.08 22.03 -0.90
CA ARG A 1 19.46 21.12 0.11
C ARG A 1 18.38 20.20 -0.52
N ALA A 2 17.53 20.68 -1.44
CA ALA A 2 16.49 19.89 -2.09
C ALA A 2 17.06 18.70 -2.90
N GLU A 3 18.10 18.91 -3.67
CA GLU A 3 18.74 17.85 -4.48
C GLU A 3 19.29 16.69 -3.65
N GLY A 4 19.85 16.98 -2.46
CA GLY A 4 20.33 15.94 -1.54
C GLY A 4 19.19 15.04 -1.05
N TRP A 5 18.06 15.63 -0.70
CA TRP A 5 16.87 14.87 -0.28
C TRP A 5 16.26 14.06 -1.42
N ILE A 6 16.25 14.61 -2.64
CA ILE A 6 15.77 13.88 -3.83
C ILE A 6 16.66 12.66 -4.11
N ARG A 7 17.99 12.78 -3.97
CA ARG A 7 18.90 11.65 -4.14
C ARG A 7 18.66 10.54 -3.11
N VAL A 8 18.50 10.91 -1.83
CA VAL A 8 18.18 9.93 -0.76
C VAL A 8 16.86 9.24 -1.05
N MET A 9 15.83 9.99 -1.47
CA MET A 9 14.53 9.44 -1.82
C MET A 9 14.60 8.47 -3.01
N HIS A 10 15.41 8.76 -4.03
CA HIS A 10 15.60 7.83 -5.13
C HIS A 10 16.26 6.53 -4.69
N VAL A 11 17.29 6.59 -3.85
CA VAL A 11 17.95 5.40 -3.32
C VAL A 11 16.96 4.56 -2.49
N ASP A 12 16.20 5.20 -1.62
CA ASP A 12 15.19 4.54 -0.79
C ASP A 12 14.13 3.84 -1.66
N ILE A 13 13.60 4.51 -2.68
CA ILE A 13 12.62 3.95 -3.62
C ILE A 13 13.19 2.73 -4.34
N PHE A 14 14.41 2.82 -4.90
CA PHE A 14 15.01 1.71 -5.64
C PHE A 14 15.30 0.51 -4.76
N VAL A 15 15.87 0.72 -3.58
CA VAL A 15 16.19 -0.35 -2.63
C VAL A 15 14.90 -1.01 -2.14
N SER A 16 13.91 -0.24 -1.75
CA SER A 16 12.62 -0.74 -1.29
C SER A 16 11.89 -1.52 -2.38
N MET A 17 11.88 -1.00 -3.63
CA MET A 17 11.28 -1.67 -4.78
C MET A 17 11.95 -3.02 -5.06
N PHE A 18 13.28 -3.08 -5.02
CA PHE A 18 14.04 -4.31 -5.25
C PHE A 18 13.74 -5.38 -4.19
N ILE A 19 13.81 -4.99 -2.91
CA ILE A 19 13.51 -5.89 -1.79
C ILE A 19 12.06 -6.38 -1.86
N TYR A 20 11.11 -5.47 -2.10
CA TYR A 20 9.70 -5.80 -2.23
C TYR A 20 9.43 -6.76 -3.39
N THR A 21 10.03 -6.53 -4.54
CA THR A 21 9.86 -7.40 -5.72
C THR A 21 10.38 -8.80 -5.46
N ILE A 22 11.59 -8.93 -4.89
CA ILE A 22 12.17 -10.23 -4.55
C ILE A 22 11.29 -10.97 -3.54
N ALA A 23 10.87 -10.29 -2.48
CA ALA A 23 10.01 -10.88 -1.47
C ALA A 23 8.67 -11.36 -2.07
N THR A 24 8.04 -10.53 -2.92
CA THR A 24 6.79 -10.89 -3.58
C THR A 24 6.94 -12.11 -4.49
N ILE A 25 8.00 -12.17 -5.30
CA ILE A 25 8.29 -13.33 -6.16
C ILE A 25 8.55 -14.57 -5.31
N ALA A 26 9.34 -14.47 -4.24
CA ALA A 26 9.63 -15.57 -3.35
C ALA A 26 8.35 -16.14 -2.70
N PHE A 27 7.47 -15.29 -2.19
CA PHE A 27 6.19 -15.72 -1.63
C PHE A 27 5.24 -16.30 -2.68
N TYR A 28 5.23 -15.72 -3.89
CA TYR A 28 4.46 -16.25 -5.00
C TYR A 28 4.91 -17.67 -5.39
N LEU A 29 6.21 -17.87 -5.55
CA LEU A 29 6.78 -19.19 -5.89
C LEU A 29 6.54 -20.21 -4.77
N LEU A 30 6.66 -19.79 -3.51
CA LEU A 30 6.40 -20.64 -2.36
C LEU A 30 4.92 -21.06 -2.30
N GLY A 31 4.01 -20.11 -2.54
CA GLY A 31 2.57 -20.38 -2.61
C GLY A 31 2.21 -21.30 -3.79
N ALA A 32 2.76 -21.03 -4.96
CA ALA A 32 2.52 -21.86 -6.15
C ALA A 32 3.09 -23.28 -5.99
N GLY A 33 4.30 -23.41 -5.44
CA GLY A 33 4.95 -24.72 -5.27
C GLY A 33 4.29 -25.60 -4.21
N ILE A 34 3.90 -25.03 -3.10
CA ILE A 34 3.41 -25.80 -1.94
C ILE A 34 1.88 -25.86 -1.92
N LEU A 35 1.19 -24.72 -1.96
CA LEU A 35 -0.26 -24.68 -1.78
C LEU A 35 -1.01 -25.22 -3.00
N HIS A 36 -0.57 -24.87 -4.20
CA HIS A 36 -1.19 -25.36 -5.43
C HIS A 36 -0.98 -26.88 -5.59
N GLY A 37 0.22 -27.37 -5.29
CA GLY A 37 0.52 -28.81 -5.31
C GLY A 37 -0.32 -29.62 -4.33
N MET A 38 -0.79 -29.03 -3.23
CA MET A 38 -1.68 -29.68 -2.26
C MET A 38 -3.18 -29.47 -2.55
N GLY A 39 -3.54 -28.74 -3.61
CA GLY A 39 -4.93 -28.39 -3.92
C GLY A 39 -5.62 -27.55 -2.84
N LYS A 40 -4.86 -26.92 -1.96
CA LYS A 40 -5.39 -26.12 -0.84
C LYS A 40 -5.49 -24.66 -1.23
N VAL A 41 -6.73 -24.18 -1.33
CA VAL A 41 -7.01 -22.74 -1.42
C VAL A 41 -7.30 -22.24 0.00
N PRO A 42 -6.52 -21.27 0.54
CA PRO A 42 -6.72 -20.77 1.89
C PRO A 42 -8.12 -20.17 2.05
N ALA A 43 -8.97 -20.80 2.87
CA ALA A 43 -10.23 -20.18 3.30
C ALA A 43 -9.91 -19.05 4.29
N ALA A 44 -10.78 -18.05 4.37
CA ALA A 44 -10.54 -16.86 5.18
C ALA A 44 -10.22 -17.15 6.67
N LYS A 45 -10.82 -18.20 7.23
CA LYS A 45 -10.62 -18.60 8.65
C LYS A 45 -9.33 -19.38 8.87
N ASP A 46 -8.88 -20.13 7.86
CA ASP A 46 -7.73 -21.04 7.99
C ASP A 46 -6.47 -20.48 7.34
N MET A 47 -6.51 -19.23 6.90
CA MET A 47 -5.41 -18.58 6.15
C MET A 47 -4.08 -18.64 6.92
N ILE A 48 -4.10 -18.31 8.21
CA ILE A 48 -2.89 -18.30 9.04
C ILE A 48 -2.32 -19.70 9.19
N SER A 49 -3.16 -20.70 9.45
CA SER A 49 -2.73 -22.08 9.59
C SER A 49 -2.21 -22.68 8.28
N VAL A 50 -2.86 -22.36 7.17
CA VAL A 50 -2.42 -22.81 5.84
C VAL A 50 -1.09 -22.16 5.45
N LEU A 51 -0.91 -20.87 5.68
CA LEU A 51 0.35 -20.18 5.43
C LEU A 51 1.46 -20.66 6.34
N SER A 52 1.18 -20.91 7.62
CA SER A 52 2.18 -21.46 8.55
C SER A 52 2.65 -22.86 8.15
N ASN A 53 1.77 -23.66 7.53
CA ASN A 53 2.13 -24.99 7.03
C ASN A 53 3.21 -24.95 5.94
N ILE A 54 3.30 -23.87 5.16
CA ILE A 54 4.35 -23.69 4.16
C ILE A 54 5.72 -23.74 4.84
N TYR A 55 5.86 -23.06 5.98
CA TYR A 55 7.12 -22.98 6.71
C TYR A 55 7.40 -24.26 7.49
N THR A 56 6.39 -24.85 8.13
CA THR A 56 6.58 -26.07 8.93
C THR A 56 6.91 -27.29 8.09
N GLN A 57 6.40 -27.38 6.87
CA GLN A 57 6.73 -28.48 5.94
C GLN A 57 8.14 -28.34 5.36
N THR A 58 8.62 -27.10 5.17
CA THR A 58 9.94 -26.86 4.58
C THR A 58 11.06 -26.85 5.61
N LEU A 59 10.82 -26.27 6.78
CA LEU A 59 11.84 -25.98 7.80
C LEU A 59 11.65 -26.77 9.11
N GLY A 60 10.51 -27.49 9.25
CA GLY A 60 10.18 -28.20 10.47
C GLY A 60 9.36 -27.38 11.47
N GLY A 61 8.85 -28.06 12.54
CA GLY A 61 7.87 -27.48 13.46
C GLY A 61 8.31 -26.25 14.25
N TRP A 62 9.62 -26.06 14.47
CA TRP A 62 10.16 -24.89 15.15
C TRP A 62 9.95 -23.57 14.37
N SER A 63 9.82 -23.64 13.05
CA SER A 63 9.62 -22.48 12.18
C SER A 63 8.27 -21.77 12.40
N LEU A 64 7.31 -22.45 13.04
CA LEU A 64 6.02 -21.89 13.38
C LEU A 64 6.15 -20.65 14.27
N TRP A 65 7.02 -20.70 15.26
CA TRP A 65 7.24 -19.57 16.15
C TRP A 65 7.87 -18.38 15.43
N ILE A 66 8.83 -18.63 14.55
CA ILE A 66 9.44 -17.57 13.73
C ILE A 66 8.40 -16.96 12.79
N PHE A 67 7.54 -17.80 12.19
CA PHE A 67 6.45 -17.31 11.34
C PHE A 67 5.52 -16.38 12.12
N TYR A 68 5.05 -16.77 13.30
CA TYR A 68 4.15 -15.91 14.10
C TYR A 68 4.82 -14.61 14.55
N LEU A 69 6.06 -14.67 15.03
CA LEU A 69 6.80 -13.47 15.41
C LEU A 69 7.00 -12.52 14.21
N GLY A 70 7.38 -13.06 13.06
CA GLY A 70 7.54 -12.30 11.83
C GLY A 70 6.23 -11.70 11.34
N ALA A 71 5.14 -12.47 11.37
CA ALA A 71 3.81 -12.00 10.98
C ALA A 71 3.33 -10.85 11.89
N ILE A 72 3.45 -11.01 13.21
CA ILE A 72 3.07 -9.97 14.18
C ILE A 72 3.91 -8.71 13.96
N ALA A 73 5.24 -8.84 13.85
CA ALA A 73 6.14 -7.71 13.64
C ALA A 73 5.82 -6.96 12.34
N THR A 74 5.59 -7.69 11.24
CA THR A 74 5.28 -7.10 9.94
C THR A 74 3.91 -6.41 9.94
N LEU A 75 2.88 -7.07 10.46
CA LEU A 75 1.53 -6.50 10.52
C LEU A 75 1.49 -5.27 11.43
N TYR A 76 2.10 -5.35 12.60
CA TYR A 76 2.17 -4.23 13.53
C TYR A 76 2.94 -3.04 12.93
N GLY A 77 4.12 -3.29 12.35
CA GLY A 77 4.91 -2.26 11.69
C GLY A 77 4.17 -1.58 10.54
N THR A 78 3.45 -2.37 9.73
CA THR A 78 2.64 -1.86 8.61
C THR A 78 1.49 -0.98 9.11
N ILE A 79 0.73 -1.44 10.10
CA ILE A 79 -0.39 -0.68 10.68
C ILE A 79 0.14 0.62 11.30
N PHE A 80 1.23 0.55 12.06
CA PHE A 80 1.83 1.72 12.70
C PHE A 80 2.28 2.76 11.67
N ALA A 81 3.04 2.35 10.66
CA ALA A 81 3.54 3.23 9.62
C ALA A 81 2.40 3.84 8.78
N ALA A 82 1.44 3.02 8.37
CA ALA A 82 0.28 3.46 7.59
C ALA A 82 -0.59 4.46 8.38
N THR A 83 -0.87 4.17 9.65
CA THR A 83 -1.66 5.07 10.51
C THR A 83 -0.94 6.39 10.74
N ALA A 84 0.38 6.35 11.00
CA ALA A 84 1.19 7.54 11.19
C ALA A 84 1.26 8.42 9.94
N ALA A 85 1.40 7.83 8.76
CA ALA A 85 1.45 8.55 7.49
C ALA A 85 0.07 9.11 7.11
N ASN A 86 -0.94 8.26 7.04
CA ASN A 86 -2.28 8.64 6.56
C ASN A 86 -2.96 9.65 7.48
N SER A 87 -2.79 9.56 8.81
CA SER A 87 -3.36 10.54 9.73
C SER A 87 -2.84 11.97 9.50
N ARG A 88 -1.59 12.11 9.05
CA ARG A 88 -1.01 13.42 8.67
C ARG A 88 -1.61 13.92 7.36
N VAL A 89 -1.69 13.05 6.36
CA VAL A 89 -2.25 13.39 5.05
C VAL A 89 -3.71 13.82 5.18
N TYR A 90 -4.52 13.10 5.93
CA TYR A 90 -5.93 13.46 6.15
C TYR A 90 -6.07 14.76 6.94
N ALA A 91 -5.26 14.98 7.97
CA ALA A 91 -5.28 16.25 8.70
C ALA A 91 -4.89 17.42 7.79
N ASP A 92 -3.88 17.26 6.91
CA ASP A 92 -3.48 18.30 5.98
C ASP A 92 -4.54 18.51 4.87
N MET A 93 -5.22 17.45 4.43
CA MET A 93 -6.34 17.54 3.49
C MET A 93 -7.49 18.39 4.09
N PHE A 94 -7.88 18.14 5.34
CA PHE A 94 -8.92 18.93 6.02
C PHE A 94 -8.51 20.40 6.17
N ARG A 95 -7.23 20.66 6.40
CA ARG A 95 -6.69 22.03 6.40
C ARG A 95 -6.85 22.69 5.03
N LEU A 96 -6.52 21.99 3.94
CA LEU A 96 -6.68 22.50 2.57
C LEU A 96 -8.15 22.75 2.20
N MET A 97 -9.07 21.98 2.78
CA MET A 97 -10.52 22.17 2.63
C MET A 97 -11.07 23.34 3.48
N GLY A 98 -10.22 24.00 4.29
CA GLY A 98 -10.60 25.19 5.06
C GLY A 98 -11.24 24.91 6.42
N PHE A 99 -11.15 23.69 6.96
CA PHE A 99 -11.72 23.37 8.27
C PHE A 99 -10.97 24.02 9.44
N PHE A 100 -9.72 24.41 9.24
CA PHE A 100 -8.91 25.15 10.23
C PHE A 100 -7.77 25.94 9.55
N ASP A 101 -7.28 26.96 10.23
CA ASP A 101 -6.29 27.89 9.69
C ASP A 101 -4.88 27.25 9.62
N HIS A 102 -4.06 27.74 8.70
CA HIS A 102 -2.66 27.33 8.50
C HIS A 102 -1.78 27.52 9.73
N THR A 103 -2.09 28.51 10.56
CA THR A 103 -1.34 28.86 11.77
C THR A 103 -1.77 28.07 12.99
N ASP A 104 -2.93 27.41 12.97
CA ASP A 104 -3.45 26.67 14.12
C ASP A 104 -2.84 25.25 14.22
N TYR A 105 -1.67 25.19 14.84
CA TYR A 105 -0.99 23.92 15.12
C TYR A 105 -1.79 23.03 16.08
N ALA A 106 -2.54 23.61 17.01
CA ALA A 106 -3.31 22.83 17.99
C ALA A 106 -4.48 22.09 17.29
N ALA A 107 -5.18 22.76 16.37
CA ALA A 107 -6.21 22.14 15.56
C ALA A 107 -5.61 21.02 14.71
N ARG A 108 -4.48 21.23 14.03
CA ARG A 108 -3.80 20.20 13.24
C ARG A 108 -3.48 18.94 14.05
N VAL A 109 -2.97 19.10 15.26
CA VAL A 109 -2.68 17.98 16.17
C VAL A 109 -3.96 17.26 16.59
N ARG A 110 -5.05 18.00 16.86
CA ARG A 110 -6.34 17.44 17.25
C ARG A 110 -6.94 16.58 16.12
N TYR A 111 -6.99 17.10 14.90
CA TYR A 111 -7.45 16.36 13.72
C TYR A 111 -6.59 15.12 13.47
N ARG A 112 -5.27 15.24 13.55
CA ARG A 112 -4.37 14.09 13.41
C ARG A 112 -4.66 12.99 14.45
N ARG A 113 -4.87 13.34 15.72
CA ARG A 113 -5.25 12.37 16.77
C ARG A 113 -6.60 11.71 16.47
N GLY A 114 -7.57 12.49 16.02
CA GLY A 114 -8.87 11.97 15.59
C GLY A 114 -8.73 10.95 14.45
N PHE A 115 -7.91 11.25 13.44
CA PHE A 115 -7.65 10.31 12.36
C PHE A 115 -6.86 9.08 12.78
N VAL A 116 -5.93 9.18 13.74
CA VAL A 116 -5.27 8.00 14.33
C VAL A 116 -6.30 7.07 14.95
N LEU A 117 -7.20 7.59 15.76
CA LEU A 117 -8.28 6.79 16.38
C LEU A 117 -9.21 6.19 15.32
N PHE A 118 -9.63 6.99 14.34
CA PHE A 118 -10.48 6.51 13.26
C PHE A 118 -9.83 5.38 12.46
N LEU A 119 -8.58 5.56 12.02
CA LEU A 119 -7.84 4.57 11.24
C LEU A 119 -7.50 3.30 12.03
N THR A 120 -7.52 3.37 13.36
CA THR A 120 -7.31 2.19 14.21
C THR A 120 -8.62 1.46 14.49
N ILE A 121 -9.68 2.18 14.83
CA ILE A 121 -10.96 1.59 15.26
C ILE A 121 -11.80 1.14 14.06
N PHE A 122 -11.89 1.94 13.00
CA PHE A 122 -12.74 1.67 11.85
C PHE A 122 -12.45 0.33 11.16
N PRO A 123 -11.19 -0.06 10.88
CA PRO A 123 -10.90 -1.37 10.29
C PRO A 123 -11.28 -2.54 11.22
N VAL A 124 -11.17 -2.38 12.54
CA VAL A 124 -11.57 -3.40 13.51
C VAL A 124 -13.08 -3.58 13.48
N CYS A 125 -13.85 -2.49 13.51
CA CYS A 125 -15.31 -2.54 13.37
C CYS A 125 -15.73 -3.17 12.04
N LEU A 126 -15.07 -2.80 10.95
CA LEU A 126 -15.33 -3.38 9.63
C LEU A 126 -15.04 -4.88 9.61
N PHE A 127 -13.95 -5.32 10.25
CA PHE A 127 -13.62 -6.73 10.34
C PHE A 127 -14.69 -7.51 11.15
N MET A 128 -15.21 -6.95 12.22
CA MET A 128 -16.30 -7.58 12.99
C MET A 128 -17.56 -7.81 12.15
N LEU A 129 -17.83 -6.93 11.18
CA LEU A 129 -18.98 -7.07 10.27
C LEU A 129 -18.72 -8.07 9.13
N VAL A 130 -17.54 -7.98 8.48
CA VAL A 130 -17.23 -8.76 7.26
C VAL A 130 -16.69 -10.15 7.60
N GLN A 131 -15.97 -10.30 8.69
CA GLN A 131 -15.35 -11.54 9.20
C GLN A 131 -14.48 -12.30 8.16
N SER A 132 -14.05 -11.63 7.10
CA SER A 132 -13.25 -12.22 6.04
C SER A 132 -12.08 -11.29 5.66
N PRO A 133 -10.86 -11.54 6.20
CA PRO A 133 -9.67 -10.74 5.88
C PRO A 133 -9.39 -10.69 4.38
N VAL A 134 -9.56 -11.82 3.69
CA VAL A 134 -9.31 -11.93 2.23
C VAL A 134 -10.21 -10.99 1.44
N LYS A 135 -11.52 -10.97 1.75
CA LYS A 135 -12.47 -10.07 1.06
C LYS A 135 -12.13 -8.60 1.32
N MET A 136 -11.72 -8.26 2.56
CA MET A 136 -11.32 -6.89 2.91
C MET A 136 -10.07 -6.46 2.15
N VAL A 137 -9.06 -7.33 2.05
CA VAL A 137 -7.82 -7.04 1.29
C VAL A 137 -8.13 -6.87 -0.19
N ILE A 138 -8.94 -7.74 -0.78
CA ILE A 138 -9.34 -7.64 -2.20
C ILE A 138 -10.11 -6.34 -2.44
N ALA A 139 -11.10 -6.02 -1.61
CA ALA A 139 -11.88 -4.80 -1.74
C ALA A 139 -10.99 -3.55 -1.60
N GLY A 140 -10.09 -3.52 -0.61
CA GLY A 140 -9.11 -2.45 -0.44
C GLY A 140 -8.19 -2.32 -1.65
N GLY A 141 -7.71 -3.44 -2.19
CA GLY A 141 -6.87 -3.47 -3.39
C GLY A 141 -7.58 -2.91 -4.62
N VAL A 142 -8.85 -3.26 -4.83
CA VAL A 142 -9.67 -2.71 -5.92
C VAL A 142 -9.84 -1.20 -5.79
N VAL A 143 -10.19 -0.71 -4.60
CA VAL A 143 -10.31 0.73 -4.34
C VAL A 143 -8.99 1.45 -4.57
N GLN A 144 -7.89 0.88 -4.10
CA GLN A 144 -6.56 1.43 -4.33
C GLN A 144 -6.20 1.46 -5.82
N ALA A 145 -6.51 0.40 -6.55
CA ALA A 145 -6.27 0.33 -7.99
C ALA A 145 -7.07 1.38 -8.77
N LEU A 146 -8.31 1.66 -8.37
CA LEU A 146 -9.14 2.73 -8.96
C LEU A 146 -8.55 4.14 -8.75
N MET A 147 -7.76 4.33 -7.69
CA MET A 147 -7.08 5.61 -7.43
C MET A 147 -5.82 5.82 -8.26
N LEU A 148 -5.18 4.75 -8.76
CA LEU A 148 -3.93 4.85 -9.51
C LEU A 148 -4.01 5.73 -10.77
N PRO A 149 -5.05 5.63 -11.63
CA PRO A 149 -5.21 6.54 -12.77
C PRO A 149 -5.27 8.01 -12.35
N VAL A 150 -6.00 8.31 -11.27
CA VAL A 150 -6.14 9.68 -10.75
C VAL A 150 -4.79 10.22 -10.28
N ILE A 151 -4.03 9.39 -9.55
CA ILE A 151 -2.67 9.74 -9.09
C ILE A 151 -1.73 9.94 -10.28
N GLY A 152 -1.78 9.04 -11.29
CA GLY A 152 -0.96 9.15 -12.48
C GLY A 152 -1.21 10.44 -13.27
N ILE A 153 -2.47 10.75 -13.54
CA ILE A 153 -2.88 11.98 -14.24
C ILE A 153 -2.52 13.21 -13.41
N GLY A 154 -2.78 13.18 -12.10
CA GLY A 154 -2.42 14.27 -11.18
C GLY A 154 -0.91 14.54 -11.16
N THR A 155 -0.12 13.47 -11.13
CA THR A 155 1.35 13.59 -11.17
C THR A 155 1.84 14.19 -12.50
N LEU A 156 1.26 13.77 -13.63
CA LEU A 156 1.56 14.35 -14.94
C LEU A 156 1.19 15.84 -15.00
N TYR A 157 0.03 16.21 -14.47
CA TYR A 157 -0.40 17.61 -14.39
C TYR A 157 0.57 18.46 -13.57
N LEU A 158 0.91 18.02 -12.36
CA LEU A 158 1.83 18.71 -11.47
C LEU A 158 3.21 18.88 -12.13
N ARG A 159 3.70 17.83 -12.79
CA ARG A 159 4.97 17.86 -13.49
C ARG A 159 5.02 18.94 -14.57
N HIS A 160 3.97 19.07 -15.37
CA HIS A 160 3.98 19.98 -16.53
C HIS A 160 3.63 21.41 -16.14
N ARG A 161 2.78 21.60 -15.12
CA ARG A 161 2.23 22.91 -14.77
C ARG A 161 2.85 23.55 -13.53
N GLN A 162 3.30 22.75 -12.55
CA GLN A 162 3.65 23.27 -11.23
C GLN A 162 5.14 23.07 -10.86
N LEU A 163 5.85 22.20 -11.57
CA LEU A 163 7.22 21.88 -11.17
C LEU A 163 8.22 22.93 -11.69
N PRO A 164 9.01 23.60 -10.79
CA PRO A 164 10.06 24.53 -11.19
C PRO A 164 11.11 23.84 -12.06
N GLY A 165 11.68 24.58 -13.03
CA GLY A 165 12.64 24.05 -13.98
C GLY A 165 13.88 23.40 -13.35
N GLU A 166 14.32 23.95 -12.21
CA GLU A 166 15.50 23.48 -11.47
C GLU A 166 15.37 22.06 -10.89
N VAL A 167 14.14 21.61 -10.66
CA VAL A 167 13.83 20.30 -10.00
C VAL A 167 13.20 19.33 -10.99
N ARG A 168 13.11 19.69 -12.27
CA ARG A 168 12.49 18.80 -13.28
C ARG A 168 13.33 17.55 -13.48
N PRO A 169 12.72 16.36 -13.32
CA PRO A 169 13.40 15.11 -13.63
C PRO A 169 13.70 14.99 -15.13
N SER A 170 14.64 14.10 -15.46
CA SER A 170 15.09 13.87 -16.84
C SER A 170 13.94 13.44 -17.78
N GLY A 171 14.13 13.58 -19.09
CA GLY A 171 13.15 13.19 -20.10
C GLY A 171 12.74 11.71 -20.02
N TRP A 172 13.68 10.83 -19.66
CA TRP A 172 13.43 9.40 -19.47
C TRP A 172 12.41 9.12 -18.36
N VAL A 173 12.51 9.82 -17.25
CA VAL A 173 11.54 9.71 -16.12
C VAL A 173 10.16 10.19 -16.57
N THR A 174 10.10 11.21 -17.43
CA THR A 174 8.82 11.67 -18.00
C THR A 174 8.20 10.65 -18.91
N LEU A 175 9.00 10.06 -19.80
CA LEU A 175 8.53 9.01 -20.71
C LEU A 175 8.02 7.79 -19.92
N SER A 176 8.77 7.36 -18.91
CA SER A 176 8.35 6.27 -18.02
C SER A 176 7.05 6.57 -17.29
N LEU A 177 6.88 7.82 -16.82
CA LEU A 177 5.65 8.26 -16.14
C LEU A 177 4.44 8.24 -17.09
N TRP A 178 4.62 8.71 -18.35
CA TRP A 178 3.58 8.63 -19.36
C TRP A 178 3.22 7.18 -19.68
N GLY A 179 4.23 6.32 -19.90
CA GLY A 179 4.04 4.91 -20.18
C GLY A 179 3.31 4.19 -19.04
N ALA A 180 3.76 4.39 -17.80
CA ALA A 180 3.13 3.80 -16.62
C ALA A 180 1.67 4.27 -16.46
N THR A 181 1.42 5.58 -16.58
CA THR A 181 0.06 6.13 -16.48
C THR A 181 -0.84 5.56 -17.58
N PHE A 182 -0.36 5.48 -18.81
CA PHE A 182 -1.12 4.90 -19.92
C PHE A 182 -1.49 3.43 -19.65
N VAL A 183 -0.52 2.62 -19.25
CA VAL A 183 -0.76 1.20 -18.92
C VAL A 183 -1.77 1.06 -17.79
N ILE A 184 -1.65 1.84 -16.73
CA ILE A 184 -2.57 1.83 -15.60
C ILE A 184 -4.00 2.19 -16.03
N VAL A 185 -4.16 3.25 -16.84
CA VAL A 185 -5.47 3.69 -17.34
C VAL A 185 -6.11 2.61 -18.22
N VAL A 186 -5.34 2.00 -19.12
CA VAL A 186 -5.83 0.92 -20.01
C VAL A 186 -6.24 -0.31 -19.20
N LEU A 187 -5.39 -0.77 -18.27
CA LEU A 187 -5.71 -1.94 -17.43
C LEU A 187 -6.94 -1.69 -16.58
N MET A 188 -7.08 -0.49 -16.03
CA MET A 188 -8.22 -0.14 -15.20
C MET A 188 -9.49 -0.01 -16.02
N GLY A 189 -9.44 0.59 -17.21
CA GLY A 189 -10.56 0.62 -18.15
C GLY A 189 -11.01 -0.79 -18.55
N TYR A 190 -10.06 -1.68 -18.84
CA TYR A 190 -10.35 -3.09 -19.13
C TYR A 190 -11.00 -3.81 -17.94
N TYR A 191 -10.48 -3.61 -16.73
CA TYR A 191 -11.06 -4.19 -15.51
C TYR A 191 -12.51 -3.74 -15.28
N ILE A 192 -12.78 -2.44 -15.42
CA ILE A 192 -14.13 -1.87 -15.29
C ILE A 192 -15.07 -2.46 -16.35
N ALA A 193 -14.61 -2.54 -17.60
CA ALA A 193 -15.40 -3.11 -18.70
C ALA A 193 -15.77 -4.58 -18.48
N LEU A 194 -14.86 -5.37 -17.87
CA LEU A 194 -15.14 -6.76 -17.49
C LEU A 194 -16.13 -6.89 -16.33
N THR A 195 -16.06 -5.98 -15.37
CA THR A 195 -16.90 -6.03 -14.15
C THR A 195 -18.33 -5.56 -14.42
N LEU A 196 -18.53 -4.73 -15.47
CA LEU A 196 -19.85 -4.21 -15.88
C LEU A 196 -20.56 -5.14 -16.90
N ARG A 197 -19.90 -6.18 -17.37
CA ARG A 197 -20.48 -7.23 -18.22
C ARG A 197 -21.03 -8.39 -17.43
#